data_e3c592d4347cbd54558f94d1bb2fb77b
#
_entry.id   e3c592d4347cbd54558f94d1bb2fb77b
#
_cell.length_a   1.000
_cell.length_b   1.000
_cell.length_c   1.000
_cell.angle_alpha   90.00
_cell.angle_beta   90.00
_cell.angle_gamma   90.00
#
_symmetry.space_group_name_H-M   'P 1'
#
loop_
_entity.id
_entity.type
_entity.pdbx_description
1 polymer ?
#
loop_
_entity_poly.entity_id
_entity_poly.type
_entity_poly.pdbx_seq_one_letter_code
_entity_poly.pdbx_strand_id
1 'polypeptide(L)' 'MTNLKQLQNVCKEVNEKMDVISEEELKGIVNRYYKDDVISCRQWDFLIGYIERKEKISDSFAFMYSE' A
#
# COMPACT_ATOMS: atom_id res chain seq x y z
N MET A 1 -12.02 9.05 0.42
CA MET A 1 -10.77 9.76 0.09
C MET A 1 -9.66 9.37 1.06
N THR A 2 -8.49 9.06 0.53
CA THR A 2 -7.36 8.65 1.36
C THR A 2 -6.54 9.88 1.74
N ASN A 3 -6.50 10.22 3.01
CA ASN A 3 -5.66 11.33 3.45
C ASN A 3 -4.21 10.85 3.62
N LEU A 4 -3.29 11.80 3.79
CA LEU A 4 -1.87 11.52 3.90
C LEU A 4 -1.57 10.52 5.02
N LYS A 5 -2.16 10.71 6.19
CA LYS A 5 -1.90 9.84 7.34
C LYS A 5 -2.35 8.40 7.09
N GLN A 6 -3.51 8.23 6.49
CA GLN A 6 -4.01 6.89 6.16
C GLN A 6 -3.09 6.18 5.18
N LEU A 7 -2.64 6.90 4.14
CA LEU A 7 -1.75 6.32 3.15
C LEU A 7 -0.39 6.01 3.76
N GLN A 8 0.14 6.87 4.64
CA GLN A 8 1.37 6.59 5.35
C GLN A 8 1.26 5.32 6.19
N ASN A 9 0.13 5.11 6.86
CA ASN A 9 -0.09 3.91 7.67
C ASN A 9 -0.15 2.65 6.80
N VAL A 10 -0.81 2.72 5.66
CA VAL A 10 -0.88 1.60 4.72
C VAL A 10 0.53 1.25 4.21
N CYS A 11 1.29 2.25 3.79
CA CYS A 11 2.64 2.04 3.28
C CYS A 11 3.55 1.44 4.35
N LYS A 12 3.43 1.91 5.59
CA LYS A 12 4.20 1.38 6.71
C LYS A 12 3.88 -0.08 6.95
N GLU A 13 2.60 -0.43 6.95
CA GLU A 13 2.19 -1.82 7.13
C GLU A 13 2.72 -2.72 6.03
N VAL A 14 2.63 -2.28 4.78
CA VAL A 14 3.14 -3.04 3.64
C VAL A 14 4.64 -3.27 3.78
N ASN A 15 5.39 -2.22 4.12
CA ASN A 15 6.84 -2.31 4.27
C ASN A 15 7.22 -3.27 5.41
N GLU A 16 6.52 -3.19 6.54
CA GLU A 16 6.81 -4.03 7.69
C GLU A 16 6.55 -5.51 7.41
N LYS A 17 5.53 -5.80 6.62
CA LYS A 17 5.11 -7.17 6.34
C LYS A 17 5.73 -7.76 5.09
N MET A 18 6.41 -6.96 4.30
CA MET A 18 6.94 -7.40 2.99
C MET A 18 7.89 -8.60 3.10
N ASP A 19 8.66 -8.67 4.17
CA ASP A 19 9.60 -9.76 4.39
C ASP A 19 9.10 -10.81 5.39
N VAL A 20 7.87 -10.65 5.89
CA VAL A 20 7.33 -11.49 6.97
C VAL A 20 6.25 -12.42 6.46
N ILE A 21 5.41 -11.96 5.55
CA ILE A 21 4.32 -12.76 4.99
C ILE A 21 4.51 -12.92 3.49
N SER A 22 3.76 -13.85 2.90
CA SER A 22 3.85 -14.11 1.46
C SER A 22 3.33 -12.94 0.64
N GLU A 23 3.75 -12.89 -0.63
CA GLU A 23 3.26 -11.90 -1.57
C GLU A 23 1.74 -11.94 -1.69
N GLU A 24 1.16 -13.14 -1.76
CA GLU A 24 -0.29 -13.32 -1.85
C GLU A 24 -1.02 -12.74 -0.64
N GLU A 25 -0.51 -13.02 0.55
CA GLU A 25 -1.11 -12.49 1.77
C GLU A 25 -1.03 -10.97 1.81
N LEU A 26 0.10 -10.43 1.41
CA LEU A 26 0.30 -8.98 1.40
C LEU A 26 -0.62 -8.31 0.38
N LYS A 27 -0.76 -8.90 -0.80
CA LYS A 27 -1.71 -8.41 -1.80
C LYS A 27 -3.14 -8.47 -1.28
N GLY A 28 -3.48 -9.50 -0.51
CA GLY A 28 -4.79 -9.62 0.12
C GLY A 28 -5.10 -8.47 1.07
N ILE A 29 -4.10 -8.04 1.84
CA ILE A 29 -4.24 -6.90 2.75
C ILE A 29 -4.52 -5.62 1.95
N VAL A 30 -3.75 -5.38 0.89
CA VAL A 30 -3.92 -4.21 0.04
C VAL A 30 -5.27 -4.24 -0.67
N ASN A 31 -5.68 -5.42 -1.14
CA ASN A 31 -6.99 -5.58 -1.78
C ASN A 31 -8.13 -5.24 -0.81
N ARG A 32 -7.99 -5.60 0.45
CA ARG A 32 -8.99 -5.27 1.48
C ARG A 32 -9.08 -3.75 1.66
N TYR A 33 -7.95 -3.07 1.75
CA TYR A 33 -7.95 -1.61 1.87
C TYR A 33 -8.63 -0.95 0.67
N TYR A 34 -8.38 -1.47 -0.51
CA TYR A 34 -9.03 -0.96 -1.72
C TYR A 34 -10.54 -1.20 -1.68
N LYS A 35 -10.95 -2.39 -1.27
CA LYS A 35 -12.35 -2.78 -1.19
C LYS A 35 -13.11 -1.94 -0.16
N ASP A 36 -12.44 -1.57 0.93
CA ASP A 36 -13.02 -0.77 2.01
C ASP A 36 -12.91 0.74 1.75
N ASP A 37 -12.48 1.14 0.57
CA ASP A 37 -12.31 2.54 0.16
C ASP A 37 -11.26 3.29 1.00
N VAL A 38 -10.34 2.59 1.63
CA VAL A 38 -9.24 3.22 2.36
C VAL A 38 -8.20 3.77 1.38
N ILE A 39 -8.00 3.07 0.26
CA ILE A 39 -7.11 3.51 -0.81
C ILE A 39 -7.87 3.55 -2.13
N SER A 40 -7.41 4.40 -3.05
CA SER A 40 -8.01 4.52 -4.38
C SER A 40 -7.48 3.42 -5.31
N CYS A 41 -8.13 3.27 -6.46
CA CYS A 41 -7.70 2.34 -7.49
C CYS A 41 -6.26 2.63 -7.93
N ARG A 42 -5.91 3.90 -8.09
CA ARG A 42 -4.58 4.33 -8.49
C ARG A 42 -3.54 3.96 -7.44
N GLN A 43 -3.85 4.22 -6.16
CA GLN A 43 -2.98 3.86 -5.06
C GLN A 43 -2.82 2.35 -4.95
N TRP A 44 -3.91 1.61 -5.12
CA TRP A 44 -3.90 0.16 -5.13
C TRP A 44 -2.95 -0.40 -6.20
N ASP A 45 -3.07 0.14 -7.41
CA ASP A 45 -2.25 -0.30 -8.54
C ASP A 45 -0.75 -0.12 -8.26
N PHE A 46 -0.36 1.05 -7.75
CA PHE A 46 1.02 1.32 -7.39
C PHE A 46 1.52 0.40 -6.28
N LEU A 47 0.70 0.20 -5.24
CA LEU A 47 1.07 -0.65 -4.11
C LEU A 47 1.28 -2.11 -4.55
N ILE A 48 0.39 -2.62 -5.39
CA ILE A 48 0.54 -3.97 -5.92
C ILE A 48 1.86 -4.10 -6.70
N GLY A 49 2.20 -3.09 -7.49
CA GLY A 49 3.46 -3.08 -8.23
C GLY A 49 4.68 -3.15 -7.31
N TYR A 50 4.69 -2.39 -6.21
CA TYR A 50 5.77 -2.45 -5.23
C TYR A 50 5.88 -3.84 -4.60
N ILE A 51 4.76 -4.45 -4.27
CA ILE A 51 4.74 -5.79 -3.67
C ILE A 51 5.32 -6.81 -4.65
N GLU A 52 4.92 -6.74 -5.91
CA GLU A 52 5.39 -7.69 -6.94
C GLU A 52 6.90 -7.59 -7.16
N ARG A 53 7.44 -6.37 -7.08
CA ARG A 53 8.88 -6.14 -7.24
C ARG A 53 9.66 -6.34 -5.94
N LYS A 54 8.95 -6.56 -4.83
CA LYS A 54 9.54 -6.62 -3.47
C LYS A 54 10.33 -5.37 -3.15
N GLU A 55 9.80 -4.25 -3.57
CA GLU A 55 10.45 -2.95 -3.41
C GLU A 55 9.79 -2.21 -2.26
N LYS A 56 10.61 -1.70 -1.33
CA LYS A 56 10.09 -0.92 -0.21
C LYS A 56 9.53 0.40 -0.70
N ILE A 57 8.40 0.80 -0.12
CA ILE A 57 7.74 2.04 -0.49
C ILE A 57 8.45 3.19 0.22
N SER A 58 8.86 4.21 -0.53
CA SER A 58 9.52 5.38 0.05
C SER A 58 8.52 6.27 0.78
N ASP A 59 9.02 7.08 1.72
CA ASP A 59 8.17 8.01 2.47
C ASP A 59 7.50 9.04 1.55
N SER A 60 8.16 9.39 0.46
CA SER A 60 7.63 10.36 -0.49
C SER A 60 6.39 9.86 -1.24
N PHE A 61 6.19 8.55 -1.31
CA PHE A 61 5.03 7.98 -2.00
C PHE A 61 3.71 8.55 -1.44
N ALA A 62 3.59 8.58 -0.11
CA ALA A 62 2.36 9.06 0.52
C ALA A 62 2.11 10.54 0.21
N PHE A 63 3.17 11.35 0.16
CA PHE A 63 3.03 12.76 -0.19
C PHE A 63 2.63 12.95 -1.65
N MET A 64 3.14 12.11 -2.53
CA MET A 64 2.87 12.24 -3.96
C MET A 64 1.48 11.74 -4.35
N TYR A 65 0.97 10.73 -3.68
CA TYR A 65 -0.26 10.04 -4.09
C TYR A 65 -1.41 10.14 -3.09
N SER A 66 -1.27 10.92 -2.03
CA SER A 66 -2.40 11.18 -1.11
C SER A 66 -3.45 12.05 -1.82
N GLU A 67 -4.70 11.85 -1.46
CA GLU A 67 -5.83 12.55 -2.09
C GLU A 67 -6.65 13.32 -1.07
#